data_4cd9fb95216e31646f634bbf87664dea
#
_entry.id   4cd9fb95216e31646f634bbf87664dea
#
_cell.length_a   1.000
_cell.length_b   1.000
_cell.length_c   1.000
_cell.angle_alpha   90.00
_cell.angle_beta   90.00
_cell.angle_gamma   90.00
#
_symmetry.space_group_name_H-M   'P 1'
#
loop_
_entity.id
_entity.type
_entity.pdbx_description
1 polymer ?
#
loop_
_entity_poly.entity_id
_entity_poly.type
_entity_poly.pdbx_seq_one_letter_code
_entity_poly.pdbx_strand_id
1 'polypeptide(L)'
;MYDMKALYQARDVADAVSLRLAHPEAQIIAGGSDVLVQMREGKRAGAELISIYGLDELRGITIDADENIRIGSLTSFSHITRDPIIQQYINVLGEAVDMVGGPQIRNIGTIGGNTCNGVTSADSSSTLHAWDAIVELTGKNGVRRLPIHEFYIKAGKVDIRAEDGEIQTAILIPKESYDRCYGHYIKYAMRNAMDIATLGCSVNVRLSEDKKTIERARIAYGVAGPVPLRCASAEAAAQGKPLTEETVETFAHAILDDINPRDSWRASKAFRQHIAVEIAKRCLVKSIELAGGELA
;
A
#
# COMPACT_ATOMS: atom_id res chain seq x y z
N MET A 1 -9.40 -13.35 -26.42
CA MET A 1 -8.23 -14.26 -26.45
C MET A 1 -7.05 -13.46 -25.90
N TYR A 2 -6.16 -14.10 -25.17
CA TYR A 2 -4.94 -13.45 -24.69
C TYR A 2 -3.88 -13.61 -25.78
N ASP A 3 -3.53 -12.50 -26.43
CA ASP A 3 -2.46 -12.47 -27.43
C ASP A 3 -1.13 -12.28 -26.71
N MET A 4 -0.32 -13.35 -26.67
CA MET A 4 0.93 -13.42 -25.94
C MET A 4 2.02 -13.97 -26.88
N LYS A 5 3.11 -13.26 -27.04
CA LYS A 5 4.23 -13.67 -27.89
C LYS A 5 5.07 -14.79 -27.25
N ALA A 6 5.35 -14.66 -25.93
CA ALA A 6 6.13 -15.63 -25.18
C ALA A 6 5.78 -15.59 -23.69
N LEU A 7 5.97 -16.72 -23.02
CA LEU A 7 5.88 -16.84 -21.55
C LEU A 7 7.16 -17.53 -21.05
N TYR A 8 7.91 -16.85 -20.22
CA TYR A 8 9.07 -17.36 -19.52
C TYR A 8 8.68 -17.65 -18.05
N GLN A 9 8.92 -18.86 -17.60
CA GLN A 9 8.63 -19.25 -16.21
C GLN A 9 9.94 -19.21 -15.43
N ALA A 10 10.04 -18.28 -14.48
CA ALA A 10 11.17 -18.23 -13.55
C ALA A 10 11.15 -19.40 -12.57
N ARG A 11 12.33 -19.93 -12.24
CA ARG A 11 12.53 -21.05 -11.32
C ARG A 11 12.82 -20.59 -9.90
N ASP A 12 13.48 -19.43 -9.79
CA ASP A 12 13.84 -18.75 -8.53
C ASP A 12 14.04 -17.25 -8.81
N VAL A 13 14.36 -16.46 -7.78
CA VAL A 13 14.59 -15.01 -7.88
C VAL A 13 15.77 -14.69 -8.81
N ALA A 14 16.85 -15.47 -8.75
CA ALA A 14 18.02 -15.24 -9.59
C ALA A 14 17.72 -15.48 -11.08
N ASP A 15 16.94 -16.51 -11.38
CA ASP A 15 16.46 -16.79 -12.73
C ASP A 15 15.50 -15.70 -13.22
N ALA A 16 14.60 -15.20 -12.37
CA ALA A 16 13.71 -14.08 -12.69
C ALA A 16 14.48 -12.80 -13.06
N VAL A 17 15.54 -12.47 -12.31
CA VAL A 17 16.46 -11.36 -12.61
C VAL A 17 17.17 -11.60 -13.95
N SER A 18 17.66 -12.81 -14.20
CA SER A 18 18.34 -13.18 -15.45
C SER A 18 17.40 -13.08 -16.66
N LEU A 19 16.18 -13.59 -16.53
CA LEU A 19 15.14 -13.48 -17.55
C LEU A 19 14.78 -12.02 -17.85
N ARG A 20 14.67 -11.20 -16.81
CA ARG A 20 14.38 -9.77 -16.98
C ARG A 20 15.49 -9.02 -17.70
N LEU A 21 16.76 -9.37 -17.44
CA LEU A 21 17.91 -8.81 -18.16
C LEU A 21 17.95 -9.25 -19.63
N ALA A 22 17.59 -10.51 -19.90
CA ALA A 22 17.53 -11.05 -21.25
C ALA A 22 16.32 -10.53 -22.05
N HIS A 23 15.23 -10.18 -21.38
CA HIS A 23 13.97 -9.73 -21.96
C HIS A 23 13.49 -8.44 -21.27
N PRO A 24 14.18 -7.29 -21.41
CA PRO A 24 13.90 -6.07 -20.66
C PRO A 24 12.50 -5.50 -20.90
N GLU A 25 11.91 -5.74 -22.06
CA GLU A 25 10.55 -5.31 -22.43
C GLU A 25 9.45 -6.28 -21.94
N ALA A 26 9.83 -7.47 -21.46
CA ALA A 26 8.86 -8.45 -20.98
C ALA A 26 8.19 -7.97 -19.70
N GLN A 27 6.87 -8.17 -19.61
CA GLN A 27 6.10 -7.82 -18.45
C GLN A 27 6.22 -8.90 -17.37
N ILE A 28 6.62 -8.52 -16.17
CA ILE A 28 6.51 -9.41 -15.00
C ILE A 28 5.03 -9.68 -14.72
N ILE A 29 4.70 -10.97 -14.54
CA ILE A 29 3.36 -11.40 -14.12
C ILE A 29 3.43 -12.22 -12.83
N ALA A 30 2.64 -11.79 -11.84
CA ALA A 30 2.37 -12.51 -10.60
C ALA A 30 0.98 -13.16 -10.68
N GLY A 31 0.01 -12.75 -9.85
CA GLY A 31 -1.37 -13.25 -9.91
C GLY A 31 -2.17 -12.90 -11.18
N GLY A 32 -1.66 -11.98 -12.00
CA GLY A 32 -2.21 -11.65 -13.32
C GLY A 32 -3.51 -10.86 -13.31
N SER A 33 -4.07 -10.50 -12.16
CA SER A 33 -5.39 -9.87 -12.05
C SER A 33 -5.52 -8.51 -12.76
N ASP A 34 -4.40 -7.84 -13.05
CA ASP A 34 -4.35 -6.62 -13.86
C ASP A 34 -3.77 -6.88 -15.26
N VAL A 35 -2.61 -7.53 -15.36
CA VAL A 35 -1.90 -7.78 -16.62
C VAL A 35 -2.78 -8.53 -17.62
N LEU A 36 -3.47 -9.59 -17.18
CA LEU A 36 -4.36 -10.36 -18.06
C LEU A 36 -5.59 -9.57 -18.52
N VAL A 37 -6.10 -8.67 -17.68
CA VAL A 37 -7.19 -7.76 -18.08
C VAL A 37 -6.70 -6.81 -19.18
N GLN A 38 -5.52 -6.20 -19.01
CA GLN A 38 -4.92 -5.31 -20.01
C GLN A 38 -4.64 -6.05 -21.34
N MET A 39 -4.19 -7.30 -21.29
CA MET A 39 -4.01 -8.13 -22.49
C MET A 39 -5.34 -8.40 -23.21
N ARG A 40 -6.39 -8.76 -22.45
CA ARG A 40 -7.74 -8.99 -22.99
C ARG A 40 -8.31 -7.73 -23.67
N GLU A 41 -8.02 -6.56 -23.10
CA GLU A 41 -8.42 -5.26 -23.66
C GLU A 41 -7.52 -4.80 -24.83
N GLY A 42 -6.52 -5.59 -25.22
CA GLY A 42 -5.60 -5.27 -26.31
C GLY A 42 -4.47 -4.29 -25.97
N LYS A 43 -4.45 -3.73 -24.77
CA LYS A 43 -3.41 -2.77 -24.34
C LYS A 43 -2.02 -3.39 -24.25
N ARG A 44 -1.94 -4.71 -24.05
CA ARG A 44 -0.72 -5.51 -23.99
C ARG A 44 -0.76 -6.70 -24.93
N ALA A 45 -1.44 -6.55 -26.07
CA ALA A 45 -1.45 -7.57 -27.12
C ALA A 45 -0.02 -7.82 -27.63
N GLY A 46 0.35 -9.08 -27.84
CA GLY A 46 1.69 -9.47 -28.30
C GLY A 46 2.80 -9.32 -27.25
N ALA A 47 2.48 -9.08 -25.97
CA ALA A 47 3.50 -8.93 -24.93
C ALA A 47 4.24 -10.26 -24.66
N GLU A 48 5.53 -10.15 -24.32
CA GLU A 48 6.28 -11.22 -23.65
C GLU A 48 6.04 -11.12 -22.13
N LEU A 49 5.89 -12.25 -21.47
CA LEU A 49 5.65 -12.32 -20.04
C LEU A 49 6.75 -13.10 -19.33
N ILE A 50 7.17 -12.63 -18.15
CA ILE A 50 8.00 -13.38 -17.20
C ILE A 50 7.13 -13.69 -16.00
N SER A 51 6.79 -14.96 -15.82
CA SER A 51 6.00 -15.42 -14.69
C SER A 51 6.90 -15.68 -13.49
N ILE A 52 6.59 -15.00 -12.38
CA ILE A 52 7.18 -15.24 -11.07
C ILE A 52 6.19 -15.94 -10.13
N TYR A 53 4.99 -16.25 -10.60
CA TYR A 53 3.88 -16.74 -9.77
C TYR A 53 4.20 -18.02 -9.02
N GLY A 54 5.05 -18.88 -9.55
CA GLY A 54 5.46 -20.14 -8.93
C GLY A 54 6.56 -20.02 -7.87
N LEU A 55 7.08 -18.82 -7.58
CA LEU A 55 8.21 -18.66 -6.66
C LEU A 55 7.72 -18.60 -5.20
N ASP A 56 7.77 -19.74 -4.51
CA ASP A 56 7.31 -19.83 -3.12
C ASP A 56 8.18 -19.02 -2.16
N GLU A 57 9.46 -18.80 -2.47
CA GLU A 57 10.35 -17.93 -1.70
C GLU A 57 9.89 -16.46 -1.60
N LEU A 58 9.01 -16.03 -2.50
CA LEU A 58 8.40 -14.70 -2.50
C LEU A 58 7.05 -14.66 -1.77
N ARG A 59 6.67 -15.73 -1.06
CA ARG A 59 5.41 -15.83 -0.32
C ARG A 59 5.63 -15.83 1.18
N GLY A 60 4.57 -15.52 1.89
CA GLY A 60 4.51 -15.61 3.35
C GLY A 60 4.90 -14.32 4.05
N ILE A 61 4.73 -14.35 5.37
CA ILE A 61 4.95 -13.23 6.27
C ILE A 61 5.77 -13.73 7.45
N THR A 62 6.84 -13.01 7.76
CA THR A 62 7.76 -13.35 8.85
C THR A 62 8.22 -12.09 9.58
N ILE A 63 8.77 -12.25 10.77
CA ILE A 63 9.54 -11.20 11.44
C ILE A 63 11.01 -11.53 11.21
N ASP A 64 11.77 -10.61 10.62
CA ASP A 64 13.17 -10.79 10.31
C ASP A 64 14.09 -10.56 11.54
N ALA A 65 15.41 -10.70 11.35
CA ALA A 65 16.38 -10.54 12.44
C ALA A 65 16.45 -9.10 12.98
N ASP A 66 16.06 -8.11 12.18
CA ASP A 66 15.97 -6.70 12.55
C ASP A 66 14.60 -6.34 13.13
N GLU A 67 13.78 -7.36 13.42
CA GLU A 67 12.40 -7.25 13.90
C GLU A 67 11.44 -6.51 12.94
N ASN A 68 11.77 -6.44 11.64
CA ASN A 68 10.82 -5.94 10.65
C ASN A 68 9.79 -7.03 10.31
N ILE A 69 8.54 -6.65 10.10
CA ILE A 69 7.57 -7.55 9.47
C ILE A 69 7.89 -7.59 7.98
N ARG A 70 8.32 -8.76 7.50
CA ARG A 70 8.65 -9.00 6.10
C ARG A 70 7.49 -9.71 5.40
N ILE A 71 6.94 -9.07 4.38
CA ILE A 71 5.83 -9.58 3.56
C ILE A 71 6.39 -9.88 2.17
N GLY A 72 6.45 -11.15 1.79
CA GLY A 72 6.91 -11.55 0.45
C GLY A 72 5.99 -11.01 -0.64
N SER A 73 6.56 -10.58 -1.75
CA SER A 73 5.83 -9.85 -2.81
C SER A 73 4.70 -10.66 -3.46
N LEU A 74 4.77 -11.99 -3.46
CA LEU A 74 3.72 -12.90 -3.95
C LEU A 74 2.70 -13.30 -2.89
N THR A 75 2.74 -12.73 -1.69
CA THR A 75 1.74 -12.98 -0.66
C THR A 75 0.40 -12.42 -1.10
N SER A 76 -0.63 -13.26 -1.15
CA SER A 76 -1.97 -12.86 -1.60
C SER A 76 -2.68 -12.02 -0.54
N PHE A 77 -3.64 -11.21 -0.96
CA PHE A 77 -4.45 -10.42 -0.04
C PHE A 77 -5.20 -11.28 0.98
N SER A 78 -5.77 -12.41 0.55
CA SER A 78 -6.44 -13.35 1.46
C SER A 78 -5.50 -13.98 2.49
N HIS A 79 -4.21 -14.15 2.16
CA HIS A 79 -3.20 -14.58 3.13
C HIS A 79 -2.95 -13.45 4.14
N ILE A 80 -2.66 -12.24 3.67
CA ILE A 80 -2.39 -11.06 4.51
C ILE A 80 -3.53 -10.83 5.52
N THR A 81 -4.79 -10.89 5.07
CA THR A 81 -5.96 -10.69 5.92
C THR A 81 -6.05 -11.69 7.07
N ARG A 82 -5.52 -12.92 6.90
CA ARG A 82 -5.67 -14.01 7.88
C ARG A 82 -4.40 -14.30 8.66
N ASP A 83 -3.29 -13.69 8.29
CA ASP A 83 -1.99 -13.96 8.88
C ASP A 83 -1.93 -13.47 10.34
N PRO A 84 -1.49 -14.31 11.30
CA PRO A 84 -1.45 -13.93 12.71
C PRO A 84 -0.52 -12.77 13.02
N ILE A 85 0.59 -12.61 12.29
CA ILE A 85 1.52 -11.48 12.46
C ILE A 85 0.81 -10.18 12.06
N ILE A 86 0.11 -10.20 10.91
CA ILE A 86 -0.64 -9.03 10.45
C ILE A 86 -1.76 -8.69 11.43
N GLN A 87 -2.54 -9.69 11.88
CA GLN A 87 -3.62 -9.48 12.82
C GLN A 87 -3.13 -8.93 14.16
N GLN A 88 -1.97 -9.36 14.61
CA GLN A 88 -1.40 -8.93 15.88
C GLN A 88 -0.82 -7.52 15.83
N TYR A 89 -0.10 -7.16 14.76
CA TYR A 89 0.74 -5.95 14.75
C TYR A 89 0.23 -4.85 13.81
N ILE A 90 -0.37 -5.21 12.68
CA ILE A 90 -0.84 -4.26 11.65
C ILE A 90 -2.16 -4.72 11.03
N ASN A 91 -3.15 -5.09 11.86
CA ASN A 91 -4.45 -5.61 11.39
C ASN A 91 -5.11 -4.70 10.35
N VAL A 92 -4.89 -3.39 10.44
CA VAL A 92 -5.38 -2.41 9.46
C VAL A 92 -4.92 -2.69 8.03
N LEU A 93 -3.74 -3.30 7.81
CA LEU A 93 -3.32 -3.73 6.48
C LEU A 93 -4.21 -4.89 5.99
N GLY A 94 -4.52 -5.85 6.88
CA GLY A 94 -5.45 -6.93 6.58
C GLY A 94 -6.83 -6.41 6.19
N GLU A 95 -7.35 -5.44 6.94
CA GLU A 95 -8.64 -4.78 6.65
C GLU A 95 -8.62 -4.04 5.30
N ALA A 96 -7.56 -3.29 5.02
CA ALA A 96 -7.42 -2.55 3.78
C ALA A 96 -7.38 -3.47 2.55
N VAL A 97 -6.57 -4.54 2.60
CA VAL A 97 -6.48 -5.47 1.46
C VAL A 97 -7.71 -6.36 1.32
N ASP A 98 -8.51 -6.56 2.37
CA ASP A 98 -9.80 -7.28 2.27
C ASP A 98 -10.87 -6.47 1.52
N MET A 99 -10.66 -5.16 1.34
CA MET A 99 -11.51 -4.31 0.51
C MET A 99 -11.14 -4.33 -0.99
N VAL A 100 -10.09 -5.06 -1.38
CA VAL A 100 -9.67 -5.18 -2.79
C VAL A 100 -10.61 -6.14 -3.54
N GLY A 101 -11.32 -5.65 -4.54
CA GLY A 101 -12.13 -6.47 -5.44
C GLY A 101 -13.09 -7.43 -4.73
N GLY A 102 -13.16 -8.66 -5.23
CA GLY A 102 -13.90 -9.77 -4.63
C GLY A 102 -12.95 -10.88 -4.15
N PRO A 103 -13.49 -11.93 -3.48
CA PRO A 103 -12.70 -13.05 -2.94
C PRO A 103 -11.76 -13.70 -3.97
N GLN A 104 -12.21 -13.85 -5.22
CA GLN A 104 -11.41 -14.42 -6.31
C GLN A 104 -10.17 -13.58 -6.60
N ILE A 105 -10.33 -12.25 -6.61
CA ILE A 105 -9.21 -11.32 -6.81
C ILE A 105 -8.27 -11.36 -5.61
N ARG A 106 -8.80 -11.39 -4.38
CA ARG A 106 -7.97 -11.45 -3.18
C ARG A 106 -7.17 -12.74 -3.01
N ASN A 107 -7.66 -13.85 -3.54
CA ASN A 107 -6.96 -15.13 -3.50
C ASN A 107 -5.75 -15.18 -4.46
N ILE A 108 -5.78 -14.43 -5.58
CA ILE A 108 -4.74 -14.45 -6.60
C ILE A 108 -3.93 -13.14 -6.66
N GLY A 109 -4.55 -12.02 -6.35
CA GLY A 109 -3.88 -10.73 -6.27
C GLY A 109 -2.84 -10.71 -5.15
N THR A 110 -1.67 -10.16 -5.44
CA THR A 110 -0.52 -10.14 -4.55
C THR A 110 -0.17 -8.72 -4.12
N ILE A 111 0.43 -8.58 -2.94
CA ILE A 111 0.84 -7.26 -2.44
C ILE A 111 1.88 -6.61 -3.34
N GLY A 112 2.86 -7.38 -3.85
CA GLY A 112 3.87 -6.88 -4.79
C GLY A 112 3.26 -6.50 -6.14
N GLY A 113 2.33 -7.29 -6.68
CA GLY A 113 1.61 -6.92 -7.90
C GLY A 113 0.82 -5.63 -7.76
N ASN A 114 0.21 -5.41 -6.58
CA ASN A 114 -0.56 -4.21 -6.27
C ASN A 114 0.32 -2.95 -6.16
N THR A 115 1.46 -3.04 -5.47
CA THR A 115 2.40 -1.92 -5.34
C THR A 115 3.11 -1.63 -6.68
N CYS A 116 3.58 -2.68 -7.41
CA CYS A 116 4.25 -2.53 -8.71
C CYS A 116 3.33 -2.00 -9.82
N ASN A 117 2.02 -2.16 -9.70
CA ASN A 117 1.05 -1.54 -10.60
C ASN A 117 1.12 0.00 -10.53
N GLY A 118 1.49 0.57 -9.39
CA GLY A 118 1.69 2.00 -9.21
C GLY A 118 0.41 2.83 -9.24
N VAL A 119 -0.77 2.21 -9.17
CA VAL A 119 -2.04 2.94 -9.15
C VAL A 119 -2.28 3.61 -7.81
N THR A 120 -2.74 4.85 -7.84
CA THR A 120 -3.00 5.65 -6.63
C THR A 120 -4.18 5.15 -5.81
N SER A 121 -5.06 4.34 -6.40
CA SER A 121 -6.28 3.80 -5.77
C SER A 121 -6.10 2.40 -5.18
N ALA A 122 -4.87 1.92 -5.08
CA ALA A 122 -4.58 0.66 -4.41
C ALA A 122 -4.91 0.77 -2.91
N ASP A 123 -5.81 -0.07 -2.41
CA ASP A 123 -6.30 0.00 -1.02
C ASP A 123 -5.18 -0.22 0.01
N SER A 124 -4.14 -1.02 -0.32
CA SER A 124 -2.97 -1.21 0.54
C SER A 124 -2.07 0.02 0.65
N SER A 125 -2.09 0.91 -0.34
CA SER A 125 -1.03 1.93 -0.49
C SER A 125 -1.01 2.95 0.64
N SER A 126 -2.16 3.47 1.06
CA SER A 126 -2.23 4.42 2.17
C SER A 126 -1.77 3.79 3.49
N THR A 127 -2.14 2.54 3.75
CA THR A 127 -1.68 1.82 4.95
C THR A 127 -0.17 1.62 4.91
N LEU A 128 0.38 1.14 3.80
CA LEU A 128 1.83 0.97 3.66
C LEU A 128 2.60 2.28 3.83
N HIS A 129 2.07 3.41 3.33
CA HIS A 129 2.69 4.73 3.53
C HIS A 129 2.60 5.18 4.99
N ALA A 130 1.46 5.01 5.65
CA ALA A 130 1.28 5.41 7.05
C ALA A 130 2.12 4.55 8.02
N TRP A 131 2.54 3.35 7.63
CA TRP A 131 3.44 2.47 8.39
C TRP A 131 4.89 2.51 7.92
N ASP A 132 5.31 3.52 7.13
CA ASP A 132 6.67 3.70 6.61
C ASP A 132 7.24 2.42 5.98
N ALA A 133 6.45 1.74 5.20
CA ALA A 133 6.89 0.54 4.53
C ALA A 133 8.14 0.78 3.67
N ILE A 134 9.00 -0.20 3.64
CA ILE A 134 10.21 -0.25 2.81
C ILE A 134 9.99 -1.27 1.71
N VAL A 135 10.22 -0.89 0.48
CA VAL A 135 10.18 -1.80 -0.67
C VAL A 135 11.54 -2.42 -0.86
N GLU A 136 11.60 -3.75 -0.94
CA GLU A 136 12.80 -4.52 -1.23
C GLU A 136 12.76 -4.99 -2.69
N LEU A 137 13.81 -4.65 -3.43
CA LEU A 137 14.03 -4.99 -4.82
C LEU A 137 15.30 -5.82 -4.96
N THR A 138 15.27 -6.87 -5.77
CA THR A 138 16.45 -7.67 -6.08
C THR A 138 16.75 -7.57 -7.57
N GLY A 139 18.00 -7.28 -7.92
CA GLY A 139 18.51 -7.18 -9.28
C GLY A 139 19.94 -7.71 -9.40
N LYS A 140 20.56 -7.52 -10.56
CA LYS A 140 21.94 -7.98 -10.86
C LYS A 140 22.99 -7.43 -9.88
N ASN A 141 22.72 -6.27 -9.25
CA ASN A 141 23.60 -5.59 -8.32
C ASN A 141 23.31 -5.97 -6.84
N GLY A 142 22.48 -6.97 -6.59
CA GLY A 142 22.07 -7.37 -5.25
C GLY A 142 20.72 -6.77 -4.83
N VAL A 143 20.54 -6.58 -3.53
CA VAL A 143 19.31 -6.09 -2.93
C VAL A 143 19.36 -4.58 -2.74
N ARG A 144 18.31 -3.90 -3.18
CA ARG A 144 18.08 -2.47 -2.93
C ARG A 144 16.81 -2.28 -2.11
N ARG A 145 16.88 -1.45 -1.08
CA ARG A 145 15.74 -1.09 -0.25
C ARG A 145 15.52 0.41 -0.33
N LEU A 146 14.26 0.82 -0.46
CA LEU A 146 13.88 2.22 -0.47
C LEU A 146 12.53 2.43 0.24
N PRO A 147 12.35 3.58 0.91
CA PRO A 147 11.07 3.93 1.49
C PRO A 147 9.96 3.92 0.44
N ILE A 148 8.76 3.47 0.82
CA ILE A 148 7.66 3.34 -0.14
C ILE A 148 7.26 4.66 -0.81
N HIS A 149 7.44 5.80 -0.13
CA HIS A 149 7.14 7.12 -0.71
C HIS A 149 8.11 7.52 -1.82
N GLU A 150 9.31 6.93 -1.88
CA GLU A 150 10.26 7.10 -2.97
C GLU A 150 10.02 6.10 -4.12
N PHE A 151 9.27 5.03 -3.86
CA PHE A 151 9.00 3.99 -4.85
C PHE A 151 8.01 4.44 -5.93
N TYR A 152 7.04 5.30 -5.60
CA TYR A 152 6.04 5.79 -6.56
C TYR A 152 6.53 7.06 -7.28
N ILE A 153 6.84 6.95 -8.58
CA ILE A 153 7.31 8.10 -9.40
C ILE A 153 6.13 8.94 -9.88
N LYS A 154 5.11 8.28 -10.41
CA LYS A 154 3.83 8.86 -10.87
C LYS A 154 2.78 7.77 -11.00
N ALA A 155 1.52 8.16 -11.20
CA ALA A 155 0.43 7.19 -11.39
C ALA A 155 0.79 6.15 -12.47
N GLY A 156 0.78 4.87 -12.08
CA GLY A 156 1.12 3.75 -12.94
C GLY A 156 2.62 3.57 -13.23
N LYS A 157 3.51 4.29 -12.53
CA LYS A 157 4.97 4.14 -12.67
C LYS A 157 5.65 4.15 -11.31
N VAL A 158 6.48 3.13 -11.09
CA VAL A 158 7.28 2.93 -9.87
C VAL A 158 8.77 2.86 -10.20
N ASP A 159 9.63 3.04 -9.19
CA ASP A 159 11.10 2.98 -9.31
C ASP A 159 11.61 1.54 -9.28
N ILE A 160 11.44 0.84 -10.41
CA ILE A 160 12.04 -0.47 -10.69
C ILE A 160 12.96 -0.32 -11.91
N ARG A 161 14.23 -0.66 -11.74
CA ARG A 161 15.25 -0.53 -12.77
C ARG A 161 15.29 -1.79 -13.63
N ALA A 162 14.65 -1.72 -14.79
CA ALA A 162 14.60 -2.83 -15.73
C ALA A 162 15.99 -3.21 -16.26
N GLU A 163 16.87 -2.22 -16.45
CA GLU A 163 18.27 -2.36 -16.87
C GLU A 163 19.13 -3.10 -15.84
N ASP A 164 18.70 -3.14 -14.59
CA ASP A 164 19.33 -3.90 -13.50
C ASP A 164 18.63 -5.25 -13.26
N GLY A 165 17.60 -5.56 -14.04
CA GLY A 165 16.78 -6.77 -13.89
C GLY A 165 15.95 -6.78 -12.61
N GLU A 166 15.70 -5.62 -11.97
CA GLU A 166 15.04 -5.55 -10.67
C GLU A 166 13.63 -6.13 -10.68
N ILE A 167 13.34 -6.92 -9.65
CA ILE A 167 12.01 -7.38 -9.27
C ILE A 167 11.76 -7.06 -7.80
N GLN A 168 10.52 -6.78 -7.45
CA GLN A 168 10.14 -6.59 -6.03
C GLN A 168 10.08 -7.96 -5.35
N THR A 169 10.86 -8.13 -4.26
CA THR A 169 10.94 -9.38 -3.51
C THR A 169 10.17 -9.35 -2.20
N ALA A 170 10.10 -8.20 -1.55
CA ALA A 170 9.34 -8.04 -0.30
C ALA A 170 8.88 -6.60 -0.06
N ILE A 171 8.01 -6.47 0.94
CA ILE A 171 7.72 -5.23 1.64
C ILE A 171 8.09 -5.46 3.10
N LEU A 172 8.80 -4.51 3.70
CA LEU A 172 9.20 -4.54 5.10
C LEU A 172 8.45 -3.45 5.86
N ILE A 173 7.92 -3.76 7.05
CA ILE A 173 7.40 -2.77 7.99
C ILE A 173 8.36 -2.71 9.17
N PRO A 174 9.05 -1.57 9.38
CA PRO A 174 10.01 -1.43 10.48
C PRO A 174 9.35 -1.58 11.84
N LYS A 175 10.04 -2.19 12.81
CA LYS A 175 9.53 -2.35 14.19
C LYS A 175 9.05 -1.02 14.78
N GLU A 176 9.79 0.04 14.63
CA GLU A 176 9.43 1.37 15.12
C GLU A 176 8.09 1.88 14.57
N SER A 177 7.67 1.37 13.40
CA SER A 177 6.42 1.78 12.73
C SER A 177 5.21 1.02 13.24
N TYR A 178 5.36 -0.21 13.76
CA TYR A 178 4.26 -0.99 14.27
C TYR A 178 4.23 -1.15 15.80
N ASP A 179 5.38 -0.96 16.50
CA ASP A 179 5.43 -1.13 17.95
C ASP A 179 4.54 -0.10 18.65
N ARG A 180 3.58 -0.60 19.45
CA ARG A 180 2.56 0.20 20.14
C ARG A 180 1.78 1.16 19.23
N CYS A 181 1.72 0.86 17.92
CA CYS A 181 0.98 1.66 16.95
C CYS A 181 -0.35 0.98 16.61
N TYR A 182 -1.42 1.76 16.62
CA TYR A 182 -2.76 1.31 16.31
C TYR A 182 -3.34 2.19 15.22
N GLY A 183 -4.06 1.62 14.29
CA GLY A 183 -4.55 2.39 13.18
C GLY A 183 -5.86 1.91 12.60
N HIS A 184 -6.41 2.75 11.75
CA HIS A 184 -7.65 2.49 11.04
C HIS A 184 -7.55 2.94 9.59
N TYR A 185 -8.23 2.21 8.72
CA TYR A 185 -8.35 2.50 7.29
C TYR A 185 -9.81 2.74 6.92
N ILE A 186 -10.04 3.79 6.13
CA ILE A 186 -11.35 4.04 5.51
C ILE A 186 -11.17 4.14 4.00
N LYS A 187 -11.90 3.29 3.29
CA LYS A 187 -12.13 3.38 1.85
C LYS A 187 -13.43 4.11 1.59
N TYR A 188 -13.34 5.30 1.03
CA TYR A 188 -14.51 5.97 0.48
C TYR A 188 -14.69 5.55 -0.98
N ALA A 189 -15.81 4.94 -1.30
CA ALA A 189 -16.13 4.42 -2.63
C ALA A 189 -17.62 4.62 -2.92
N MET A 190 -18.01 4.50 -4.19
CA MET A 190 -19.42 4.67 -4.62
C MET A 190 -20.30 3.47 -4.22
N ARG A 191 -19.69 2.30 -3.98
CA ARG A 191 -20.37 1.07 -3.59
C ARG A 191 -19.67 0.45 -2.39
N ASN A 192 -20.38 -0.36 -1.63
CA ASN A 192 -19.84 -1.02 -0.43
C ASN A 192 -18.92 -2.20 -0.72
N ALA A 193 -18.90 -2.69 -1.95
CA ALA A 193 -18.05 -3.82 -2.35
C ALA A 193 -17.66 -3.74 -3.83
N MET A 194 -16.54 -4.37 -4.19
CA MET A 194 -16.05 -4.51 -5.56
C MET A 194 -15.95 -3.17 -6.30
N ASP A 195 -15.46 -2.14 -5.62
CA ASP A 195 -15.31 -0.80 -6.18
C ASP A 195 -13.89 -0.27 -6.03
N ILE A 196 -13.55 0.69 -6.88
CA ILE A 196 -12.29 1.42 -6.81
C ILE A 196 -12.47 2.59 -5.83
N ALA A 197 -11.51 2.79 -4.95
CA ALA A 197 -11.52 3.91 -4.02
C ALA A 197 -11.66 5.26 -4.75
N THR A 198 -12.64 6.06 -4.34
CA THR A 198 -12.72 7.48 -4.68
C THR A 198 -11.68 8.25 -3.85
N LEU A 199 -11.46 7.79 -2.60
CA LEU A 199 -10.42 8.21 -1.69
C LEU A 199 -10.15 7.09 -0.68
N GLY A 200 -8.89 6.84 -0.35
CA GLY A 200 -8.48 5.92 0.72
C GLY A 200 -7.65 6.64 1.74
N CYS A 201 -7.94 6.49 3.02
CA CYS A 201 -7.21 7.11 4.12
C CYS A 201 -6.80 6.06 5.14
N SER A 202 -5.54 6.08 5.56
CA SER A 202 -5.06 5.31 6.69
C SER A 202 -4.39 6.22 7.71
N VAL A 203 -4.76 6.06 8.97
CA VAL A 203 -4.13 6.76 10.10
C VAL A 203 -3.60 5.73 11.07
N ASN A 204 -2.43 5.97 11.63
CA ASN A 204 -1.98 5.28 12.83
C ASN A 204 -1.56 6.26 13.92
N VAL A 205 -1.69 5.83 15.15
CA VAL A 205 -1.25 6.58 16.32
C VAL A 205 -0.44 5.70 17.27
N ARG A 206 0.51 6.34 17.94
CA ARG A 206 1.11 5.88 19.18
C ARG A 206 0.78 6.91 20.26
N LEU A 207 0.18 6.47 21.34
CA LEU A 207 -0.15 7.31 22.48
C LEU A 207 0.98 7.28 23.51
N SER A 208 1.05 8.34 24.33
CA SER A 208 1.86 8.36 25.54
C SER A 208 1.48 7.21 26.49
N GLU A 209 2.36 6.87 27.42
CA GLU A 209 2.11 5.77 28.37
C GLU A 209 0.83 5.96 29.19
N ASP A 210 0.53 7.20 29.59
CA ASP A 210 -0.69 7.57 30.30
C ASP A 210 -1.92 7.70 29.39
N LYS A 211 -1.75 7.50 28.07
CA LYS A 211 -2.77 7.58 27.01
C LYS A 211 -3.51 8.92 26.92
N LYS A 212 -2.89 10.00 27.34
CA LYS A 212 -3.51 11.34 27.32
C LYS A 212 -3.05 12.23 26.18
N THR A 213 -1.96 11.86 25.52
CA THR A 213 -1.41 12.65 24.41
C THR A 213 -1.04 11.75 23.22
N ILE A 214 -1.03 12.33 22.04
CA ILE A 214 -0.55 11.70 20.81
C ILE A 214 0.97 11.80 20.81
N GLU A 215 1.68 10.72 21.11
CA GLU A 215 3.14 10.66 20.97
C GLU A 215 3.54 10.78 19.50
N ARG A 216 2.81 10.09 18.61
CA ARG A 216 3.02 10.12 17.17
C ARG A 216 1.72 9.82 16.46
N ALA A 217 1.42 10.59 15.42
CA ALA A 217 0.38 10.26 14.45
C ALA A 217 0.99 10.22 13.04
N ARG A 218 0.49 9.34 12.20
CA ARG A 218 0.81 9.28 10.77
C ARG A 218 -0.47 9.14 9.98
N ILE A 219 -0.55 9.84 8.86
CA ILE A 219 -1.70 9.79 7.96
C ILE A 219 -1.26 9.76 6.52
N ALA A 220 -1.86 8.85 5.74
CA ALA A 220 -1.59 8.76 4.32
C ALA A 220 -2.88 8.54 3.52
N TYR A 221 -2.85 9.02 2.28
CA TYR A 221 -3.96 8.92 1.35
C TYR A 221 -3.58 8.21 0.06
N GLY A 222 -4.54 7.42 -0.44
CA GLY A 222 -4.65 7.07 -1.85
C GLY A 222 -5.64 8.01 -2.55
N VAL A 223 -5.39 8.33 -3.82
CA VAL A 223 -6.27 9.17 -4.68
C VAL A 223 -6.35 10.65 -4.27
N ALA A 224 -5.57 11.09 -3.30
CA ALA A 224 -5.51 12.50 -2.88
C ALA A 224 -4.39 13.31 -3.58
N GLY A 225 -3.61 12.66 -4.44
CA GLY A 225 -2.53 13.25 -5.21
C GLY A 225 -2.20 12.43 -6.44
N PRO A 226 -1.14 12.78 -7.19
CA PRO A 226 -0.70 12.03 -8.36
C PRO A 226 -0.11 10.65 -7.99
N VAL A 227 0.35 10.48 -6.76
CA VAL A 227 0.80 9.23 -6.13
C VAL A 227 0.18 9.12 -4.74
N PRO A 228 0.20 7.94 -4.10
CA PRO A 228 -0.11 7.84 -2.67
C PRO A 228 0.84 8.74 -1.87
N LEU A 229 0.34 9.42 -0.85
CA LEU A 229 1.13 10.42 -0.13
C LEU A 229 0.81 10.44 1.36
N ARG A 230 1.79 10.88 2.16
CA ARG A 230 1.62 11.24 3.58
C ARG A 230 1.32 12.72 3.72
N CYS A 231 0.60 13.06 4.80
CA CYS A 231 0.28 14.44 5.13
C CYS A 231 1.11 14.91 6.33
N ALA A 232 2.31 15.40 6.06
CA ALA A 232 3.26 15.82 7.08
C ALA A 232 2.75 16.98 7.93
N SER A 233 1.96 17.90 7.36
CA SER A 233 1.34 19.02 8.06
C SER A 233 0.38 18.54 9.15
N ALA A 234 -0.46 17.54 8.83
CA ALA A 234 -1.38 16.93 9.80
C ALA A 234 -0.63 16.18 10.90
N GLU A 235 0.40 15.42 10.55
CA GLU A 235 1.22 14.67 11.51
C GLU A 235 1.87 15.61 12.53
N ALA A 236 2.44 16.73 12.06
CA ALA A 236 3.02 17.75 12.92
C ALA A 236 1.98 18.44 13.81
N ALA A 237 0.77 18.68 13.29
CA ALA A 237 -0.32 19.31 14.04
C ALA A 237 -0.81 18.45 15.22
N ALA A 238 -0.70 17.12 15.14
CA ALA A 238 -1.16 16.20 16.19
C ALA A 238 -0.07 15.84 17.21
N GLN A 239 1.21 15.90 16.83
CA GLN A 239 2.31 15.43 17.68
C GLN A 239 2.38 16.18 19.01
N GLY A 240 2.39 15.45 20.13
CA GLY A 240 2.45 15.98 21.48
C GLY A 240 1.15 16.62 21.97
N LYS A 241 0.07 16.56 21.19
CA LYS A 241 -1.21 17.18 21.53
C LYS A 241 -2.08 16.28 22.40
N PRO A 242 -2.96 16.87 23.26
CA PRO A 242 -3.93 16.11 24.04
C PRO A 242 -5.01 15.49 23.14
N LEU A 243 -5.71 14.47 23.67
CA LEU A 243 -6.80 13.79 22.97
C LEU A 243 -8.09 14.63 23.11
N THR A 244 -8.24 15.65 22.26
CA THR A 244 -9.42 16.54 22.27
C THR A 244 -10.03 16.68 20.88
N GLU A 245 -11.30 17.08 20.82
CA GLU A 245 -11.96 17.39 19.54
C GLU A 245 -11.21 18.47 18.76
N GLU A 246 -10.66 19.49 19.44
CA GLU A 246 -9.87 20.55 18.82
C GLU A 246 -8.61 19.99 18.13
N THR A 247 -7.92 19.04 18.76
CA THR A 247 -6.77 18.35 18.14
C THR A 247 -7.19 17.56 16.91
N VAL A 248 -8.31 16.86 16.97
CA VAL A 248 -8.86 16.09 15.83
C VAL A 248 -9.21 17.02 14.67
N GLU A 249 -9.86 18.15 14.96
CA GLU A 249 -10.23 19.14 13.93
C GLU A 249 -8.99 19.76 13.29
N THR A 250 -8.01 20.17 14.11
CA THR A 250 -6.75 20.76 13.62
C THR A 250 -5.98 19.79 12.75
N PHE A 251 -5.82 18.53 13.21
CA PHE A 251 -5.19 17.46 12.45
C PHE A 251 -5.87 17.27 11.09
N ALA A 252 -7.20 17.14 11.09
CA ALA A 252 -7.94 16.83 9.89
C ALA A 252 -7.91 17.97 8.88
N HIS A 253 -7.93 19.22 9.30
CA HIS A 253 -7.85 20.36 8.37
C HIS A 253 -6.44 20.59 7.83
N ALA A 254 -5.40 20.27 8.59
CA ALA A 254 -4.02 20.44 8.15
C ALA A 254 -3.65 19.55 6.95
N ILE A 255 -4.42 18.46 6.65
CA ILE A 255 -4.19 17.66 5.45
C ILE A 255 -4.34 18.45 4.15
N LEU A 256 -5.13 19.55 4.17
CA LEU A 256 -5.40 20.34 2.98
C LEU A 256 -4.15 21.03 2.41
N ASP A 257 -3.12 21.21 3.24
CA ASP A 257 -1.83 21.76 2.82
C ASP A 257 -1.00 20.74 2.01
N ASP A 258 -1.27 19.44 2.20
CA ASP A 258 -0.48 18.36 1.61
C ASP A 258 -1.18 17.70 0.39
N ILE A 259 -2.51 17.72 0.35
CA ILE A 259 -3.27 16.99 -0.70
C ILE A 259 -3.60 17.87 -1.90
N ASN A 260 -3.57 17.27 -3.08
CA ASN A 260 -4.00 17.91 -4.33
C ASN A 260 -4.75 16.91 -5.23
N PRO A 261 -5.97 16.49 -4.83
CA PRO A 261 -6.76 15.57 -5.62
C PRO A 261 -7.21 16.20 -6.93
N ARG A 262 -7.40 15.35 -7.95
CA ARG A 262 -7.89 15.77 -9.27
C ARG A 262 -9.40 15.62 -9.39
N ASP A 263 -10.00 16.33 -10.34
CA ASP A 263 -11.33 16.03 -10.81
C ASP A 263 -11.35 14.73 -11.63
N SER A 264 -12.42 13.98 -11.51
CA SER A 264 -12.70 12.81 -12.33
C SER A 264 -14.20 12.56 -12.40
N TRP A 265 -14.61 11.59 -13.23
CA TRP A 265 -16.01 11.19 -13.32
C TRP A 265 -16.57 10.63 -11.99
N ARG A 266 -15.70 10.18 -11.06
CA ARG A 266 -16.13 9.66 -9.74
C ARG A 266 -16.39 10.76 -8.74
N ALA A 267 -15.63 11.85 -8.78
CA ALA A 267 -15.75 12.94 -7.82
C ALA A 267 -14.98 14.18 -8.28
N SER A 268 -15.48 15.35 -7.90
CA SER A 268 -14.76 16.62 -8.05
C SER A 268 -13.61 16.74 -7.04
N LYS A 269 -12.66 17.63 -7.33
CA LYS A 269 -11.59 17.99 -6.40
C LYS A 269 -12.14 18.49 -5.07
N ALA A 270 -13.09 19.42 -5.11
CA ALA A 270 -13.69 20.00 -3.91
C ALA A 270 -14.38 18.94 -3.04
N PHE A 271 -15.11 18.01 -3.66
CA PHE A 271 -15.75 16.92 -2.93
C PHE A 271 -14.70 16.00 -2.26
N ARG A 272 -13.60 15.67 -2.97
CA ARG A 272 -12.54 14.84 -2.39
C ARG A 272 -11.84 15.53 -1.22
N GLN A 273 -11.61 16.85 -1.30
CA GLN A 273 -11.05 17.63 -0.19
C GLN A 273 -11.97 17.60 1.03
N HIS A 274 -13.28 17.79 0.81
CA HIS A 274 -14.26 17.71 1.90
C HIS A 274 -14.28 16.31 2.55
N ILE A 275 -14.36 15.24 1.76
CA ILE A 275 -14.35 13.87 2.27
C ILE A 275 -13.01 13.53 2.92
N ALA A 276 -11.88 14.05 2.41
CA ALA A 276 -10.57 13.80 3.01
C ALA A 276 -10.51 14.29 4.47
N VAL A 277 -10.99 15.51 4.73
CA VAL A 277 -11.08 16.05 6.10
C VAL A 277 -11.96 15.15 6.97
N GLU A 278 -13.13 14.76 6.49
CA GLU A 278 -14.07 13.96 7.27
C GLU A 278 -13.53 12.55 7.62
N ILE A 279 -12.91 11.88 6.65
CA ILE A 279 -12.34 10.54 6.91
C ILE A 279 -11.05 10.61 7.73
N ALA A 280 -10.29 11.71 7.68
CA ALA A 280 -9.16 11.94 8.58
C ALA A 280 -9.60 11.96 10.04
N LYS A 281 -10.66 12.73 10.36
CA LYS A 281 -11.25 12.77 11.71
C LYS A 281 -11.63 11.38 12.18
N ARG A 282 -12.42 10.69 11.39
CA ARG A 282 -12.92 9.34 11.74
C ARG A 282 -11.79 8.33 11.91
N CYS A 283 -10.79 8.35 11.02
CA CYS A 283 -9.63 7.48 11.14
C CYS A 283 -8.80 7.79 12.40
N LEU A 284 -8.57 9.09 12.71
CA LEU A 284 -7.81 9.46 13.89
C LEU A 284 -8.53 9.05 15.18
N VAL A 285 -9.82 9.39 15.30
CA VAL A 285 -10.63 9.02 16.47
C VAL A 285 -10.62 7.51 16.66
N LYS A 286 -10.85 6.73 15.60
CA LYS A 286 -10.85 5.28 15.69
C LYS A 286 -9.48 4.71 16.04
N SER A 287 -8.41 5.30 15.53
CA SER A 287 -7.04 4.89 15.88
C SER A 287 -6.71 5.17 17.35
N ILE A 288 -7.18 6.30 17.90
CA ILE A 288 -7.07 6.65 19.32
C ILE A 288 -7.82 5.63 20.20
N GLU A 289 -9.06 5.30 19.83
CA GLU A 289 -9.86 4.29 20.55
C GLU A 289 -9.15 2.92 20.56
N LEU A 290 -8.63 2.48 19.40
CA LEU A 290 -7.90 1.22 19.26
C LEU A 290 -6.61 1.21 20.09
N ALA A 291 -5.96 2.35 20.27
CA ALA A 291 -4.82 2.52 21.16
C ALA A 291 -5.20 2.58 22.64
N GLY A 292 -6.50 2.56 22.97
CA GLY A 292 -7.05 2.62 24.32
C GLY A 292 -7.08 4.02 24.91
N GLY A 293 -7.08 5.07 24.07
CA GLY A 293 -7.33 6.46 24.46
C GLY A 293 -8.81 6.81 24.34
N GLU A 294 -9.20 7.90 25.00
CA GLU A 294 -10.54 8.49 24.94
C GLU A 294 -10.40 9.99 24.71
N LEU A 295 -11.28 10.55 23.88
CA LEU A 295 -11.35 11.99 23.68
C LEU A 295 -11.96 12.67 24.92
N ALA A 296 -11.33 13.77 25.35
CA ALA A 296 -11.78 14.59 26.46
C ALA A 296 -12.82 15.64 26.03
#